data_dd0ded64c79fc3223ec01d7ad1dc2826
#
_entry.id   dd0ded64c79fc3223ec01d7ad1dc2826
#
_cell.length_a   1.000
_cell.length_b   1.000
_cell.length_c   1.000
_cell.angle_alpha   90.00
_cell.angle_beta   90.00
_cell.angle_gamma   90.00
#
_symmetry.space_group_name_H-M   'P 1'
#
loop_
_entity.id
_entity.type
_entity.pdbx_description
1 polymer ?
#
loop_
_entity_poly.entity_id
_entity_poly.type
_entity_poly.pdbx_seq_one_letter_code
_entity_poly.pdbx_strand_id
1 'polypeptide(L)'
;MNASELLHRHLDQCPLVAIIRGVTPDEAEAIGDAIYESGIRIIEVPLNSPDPLKSIERLAAKFGERMLVGGGTVLDAEQVRAVKESGGRLIVSPNTNVEVIEETVDAGLVASPGYFTPSDAFDALEAGATALKLFPAEAASPAVLKAQRAVLPKDVPILIVGGVKPDSLRPWIDAGANGFGLGGGLYQPGQSPAETLEKARAYVAGLKA
;
A
#
# COMPACT_ATOMS: atom_id res chain seq x y z
N MET A 1 7.04 -14.31 12.35
CA MET A 1 5.95 -13.86 11.45
C MET A 1 6.58 -13.62 10.10
N ASN A 2 6.14 -14.33 9.06
CA ASN A 2 6.60 -14.11 7.69
C ASN A 2 5.89 -12.89 7.05
N ALA A 3 6.32 -12.48 5.84
CA ALA A 3 5.78 -11.31 5.15
C ALA A 3 4.27 -11.40 4.88
N SER A 4 3.77 -12.58 4.49
CA SER A 4 2.35 -12.80 4.23
C SER A 4 1.51 -12.69 5.51
N GLU A 5 1.94 -13.34 6.60
CA GLU A 5 1.27 -13.23 7.91
C GLU A 5 1.23 -11.78 8.42
N LEU A 6 2.34 -11.05 8.19
CA LEU A 6 2.43 -9.64 8.58
C LEU A 6 1.43 -8.78 7.81
N LEU A 7 1.33 -8.96 6.48
CA LEU A 7 0.39 -8.22 5.66
C LEU A 7 -1.06 -8.52 6.06
N HIS A 8 -1.43 -9.81 6.15
CA HIS A 8 -2.79 -10.22 6.53
C HIS A 8 -3.19 -9.68 7.91
N ARG A 9 -2.30 -9.75 8.91
CA ARG A 9 -2.55 -9.17 10.24
C ARG A 9 -3.02 -7.71 10.19
N HIS A 10 -2.48 -6.91 9.27
CA HIS A 10 -2.81 -5.50 9.18
C HIS A 10 -4.00 -5.23 8.25
N LEU A 11 -4.14 -5.98 7.15
CA LEU A 11 -5.32 -5.92 6.28
C LEU A 11 -6.60 -6.35 7.00
N ASP A 12 -6.54 -7.38 7.84
CA ASP A 12 -7.69 -7.87 8.62
C ASP A 12 -8.19 -6.83 9.62
N GLN A 13 -7.30 -5.97 10.13
CA GLN A 13 -7.70 -4.85 10.99
C GLN A 13 -8.36 -3.73 10.19
N CYS A 14 -7.76 -3.37 9.07
CA CYS A 14 -8.29 -2.34 8.17
C CYS A 14 -7.69 -2.53 6.77
N PRO A 15 -8.48 -2.89 5.72
CA PRO A 15 -7.98 -3.17 4.40
C PRO A 15 -7.68 -1.90 3.58
N LEU A 16 -7.04 -0.92 4.22
CA LEU A 16 -6.65 0.36 3.62
C LEU A 16 -5.15 0.60 3.80
N VAL A 17 -4.50 1.03 2.71
CA VAL A 17 -3.09 1.43 2.68
C VAL A 17 -3.02 2.94 2.44
N ALA A 18 -2.48 3.68 3.37
CA ALA A 18 -2.27 5.12 3.23
C ALA A 18 -1.01 5.41 2.41
N ILE A 19 -1.15 6.17 1.34
CA ILE A 19 -0.08 6.60 0.45
C ILE A 19 0.15 8.09 0.69
N ILE A 20 1.19 8.45 1.47
CA ILE A 20 1.44 9.84 1.88
C ILE A 20 2.51 10.51 1.00
N ARG A 21 2.25 10.56 -0.29
CA ARG A 21 3.15 11.17 -1.28
C ARG A 21 3.39 12.65 -0.99
N GLY A 22 4.66 13.02 -0.92
CA GLY A 22 5.09 14.40 -0.71
C GLY A 22 5.12 14.84 0.76
N VAL A 23 4.89 13.92 1.71
CA VAL A 23 5.09 14.19 3.14
C VAL A 23 6.56 14.52 3.41
N THR A 24 6.82 15.49 4.27
CA THR A 24 8.15 15.78 4.78
C THR A 24 8.44 15.01 6.06
N PRO A 25 9.72 14.77 6.43
CA PRO A 25 10.06 14.10 7.70
C PRO A 25 9.45 14.76 8.93
N ASP A 26 9.32 16.09 8.93
CA ASP A 26 8.80 16.83 10.08
C ASP A 26 7.27 16.69 10.22
N GLU A 27 6.56 16.44 9.13
CA GLU A 27 5.11 16.21 9.13
C GLU A 27 4.75 14.72 9.33
N ALA A 28 5.66 13.80 8.97
CA ALA A 28 5.37 12.38 8.86
C ALA A 28 4.73 11.77 10.12
N GLU A 29 5.26 12.10 11.29
CA GLU A 29 4.75 11.53 12.55
C GLU A 29 3.33 12.00 12.88
N ALA A 30 3.04 13.30 12.70
CA ALA A 30 1.72 13.85 12.99
C ALA A 30 0.66 13.34 11.98
N ILE A 31 1.02 13.21 10.70
CA ILE A 31 0.18 12.59 9.68
C ILE A 31 -0.01 11.09 9.97
N GLY A 32 1.05 10.39 10.39
CA GLY A 32 0.97 8.99 10.81
C GLY A 32 0.03 8.77 12.00
N ASP A 33 0.06 9.67 13.01
CA ASP A 33 -0.87 9.63 14.15
C ASP A 33 -2.32 9.75 13.70
N ALA A 34 -2.63 10.69 12.80
CA ALA A 34 -3.97 10.90 12.25
C ALA A 34 -4.46 9.64 11.50
N ILE A 35 -3.59 9.03 10.68
CA ILE A 35 -3.89 7.79 9.96
C ILE A 35 -4.12 6.65 10.94
N TYR A 36 -3.26 6.48 11.95
CA TYR A 36 -3.41 5.45 12.98
C TYR A 36 -4.70 5.60 13.79
N GLU A 37 -5.05 6.84 14.18
CA GLU A 37 -6.29 7.16 14.92
C GLU A 37 -7.56 6.82 14.12
N SER A 38 -7.51 6.95 12.80
CA SER A 38 -8.64 6.59 11.92
C SER A 38 -8.94 5.09 11.88
N GLY A 39 -7.98 4.25 12.29
CA GLY A 39 -8.07 2.78 12.20
C GLY A 39 -7.22 2.16 11.10
N ILE A 40 -6.61 2.94 10.19
CA ILE A 40 -5.70 2.43 9.15
C ILE A 40 -4.40 1.94 9.80
N ARG A 41 -3.86 0.84 9.30
CA ARG A 41 -2.70 0.15 9.90
C ARG A 41 -1.54 -0.07 8.92
N ILE A 42 -1.69 0.35 7.68
CA ILE A 42 -0.64 0.24 6.66
C ILE A 42 -0.39 1.63 6.06
N ILE A 43 0.89 2.02 5.99
CA ILE A 43 1.31 3.31 5.47
C ILE A 43 2.56 3.14 4.59
N GLU A 44 2.56 3.75 3.43
CA GLU A 44 3.74 3.83 2.57
C GLU A 44 4.09 5.27 2.24
N VAL A 45 5.40 5.56 2.24
CA VAL A 45 5.96 6.84 1.79
C VAL A 45 6.56 6.62 0.41
N PRO A 46 6.00 7.23 -0.64
CA PRO A 46 6.60 7.14 -1.96
C PRO A 46 7.99 7.76 -2.01
N LEU A 47 8.97 7.07 -2.62
CA LEU A 47 10.36 7.51 -2.67
C LEU A 47 10.59 8.80 -3.48
N ASN A 48 9.59 9.26 -4.21
CA ASN A 48 9.58 10.58 -4.84
C ASN A 48 8.99 11.69 -3.95
N SER A 49 8.96 11.49 -2.62
CA SER A 49 8.67 12.49 -1.60
C SER A 49 9.98 13.17 -1.13
N PRO A 50 9.91 14.32 -0.41
CA PRO A 50 11.10 14.93 0.21
C PRO A 50 11.66 14.03 1.32
N ASP A 51 12.96 13.72 1.27
CA ASP A 51 13.69 12.88 2.24
C ASP A 51 12.88 11.63 2.72
N PRO A 52 12.42 10.78 1.79
CA PRO A 52 11.42 9.76 2.09
C PRO A 52 11.93 8.70 3.08
N LEU A 53 13.22 8.35 3.01
CA LEU A 53 13.83 7.37 3.92
C LEU A 53 13.81 7.87 5.38
N LYS A 54 14.00 9.17 5.58
CA LYS A 54 13.89 9.77 6.93
C LYS A 54 12.47 9.78 7.46
N SER A 55 11.48 9.97 6.57
CA SER A 55 10.06 9.84 6.93
C SER A 55 9.71 8.40 7.31
N ILE A 56 10.20 7.42 6.55
CA ILE A 56 10.02 5.97 6.84
C ILE A 56 10.65 5.63 8.19
N GLU A 57 11.90 6.06 8.45
CA GLU A 57 12.61 5.83 9.71
C GLU A 57 11.80 6.34 10.92
N ARG A 58 11.32 7.59 10.87
CA ARG A 58 10.52 8.19 11.93
C ARG A 58 9.21 7.42 12.17
N LEU A 59 8.50 7.09 11.10
CA LEU A 59 7.26 6.32 11.18
C LEU A 59 7.49 4.90 11.74
N ALA A 60 8.52 4.21 11.26
CA ALA A 60 8.87 2.87 11.72
C ALA A 60 9.26 2.87 13.19
N ALA A 61 10.08 3.84 13.62
CA ALA A 61 10.47 4.01 15.02
C ALA A 61 9.26 4.30 15.93
N LYS A 62 8.36 5.18 15.47
CA LYS A 62 7.19 5.59 16.25
C LYS A 62 6.15 4.50 16.41
N PHE A 63 5.83 3.80 15.32
CA PHE A 63 4.71 2.85 15.32
C PHE A 63 5.13 1.42 15.60
N GLY A 64 6.37 1.03 15.30
CA GLY A 64 6.87 -0.32 15.51
C GLY A 64 5.95 -1.36 14.87
N GLU A 65 5.48 -2.33 15.66
CA GLU A 65 4.60 -3.40 15.20
C GLU A 65 3.10 -2.99 15.10
N ARG A 66 2.74 -1.78 15.52
CA ARG A 66 1.35 -1.29 15.49
C ARG A 66 0.88 -0.94 14.08
N MET A 67 1.83 -0.61 13.20
CA MET A 67 1.56 -0.34 11.78
C MET A 67 2.59 -1.04 10.90
N LEU A 68 2.15 -1.44 9.71
CA LEU A 68 3.04 -1.84 8.63
C LEU A 68 3.48 -0.60 7.87
N VAL A 69 4.73 -0.19 8.07
CA VAL A 69 5.33 0.99 7.42
C VAL A 69 6.25 0.55 6.30
N GLY A 70 6.27 1.28 5.19
CA GLY A 70 7.20 0.99 4.10
C GLY A 70 7.36 2.08 3.06
N GLY A 71 8.05 1.72 1.97
CA GLY A 71 8.29 2.58 0.82
C GLY A 71 7.35 2.30 -0.33
N GLY A 72 6.91 3.37 -1.00
CA GLY A 72 6.19 3.30 -2.27
C GLY A 72 7.02 3.85 -3.42
N THR A 73 6.61 3.56 -4.64
CA THR A 73 7.33 3.97 -5.86
C THR A 73 8.80 3.47 -5.86
N VAL A 74 8.98 2.26 -5.35
CA VAL A 74 10.28 1.58 -5.33
C VAL A 74 10.51 0.94 -6.70
N LEU A 75 11.63 1.25 -7.36
CA LEU A 75 11.86 0.93 -8.77
C LEU A 75 13.11 0.08 -9.01
N ASP A 76 13.98 -0.08 -8.01
CA ASP A 76 15.21 -0.86 -8.09
C ASP A 76 15.56 -1.54 -6.75
N ALA A 77 16.48 -2.52 -6.79
CA ALA A 77 16.91 -3.30 -5.64
C ALA A 77 17.66 -2.47 -4.58
N GLU A 78 18.37 -1.42 -4.97
CA GLU A 78 19.07 -0.54 -4.03
C GLU A 78 18.06 0.21 -3.14
N GLN A 79 16.97 0.69 -3.75
CA GLN A 79 15.87 1.33 -3.01
C GLN A 79 15.19 0.37 -2.02
N VAL A 80 15.05 -0.92 -2.36
CA VAL A 80 14.54 -1.95 -1.43
C VAL A 80 15.40 -2.01 -0.17
N ARG A 81 16.72 -2.12 -0.35
CA ARG A 81 17.68 -2.16 0.77
C ARG A 81 17.61 -0.88 1.62
N ALA A 82 17.57 0.28 0.98
CA ALA A 82 17.46 1.56 1.68
C ALA A 82 16.19 1.69 2.51
N VAL A 83 15.04 1.23 1.99
CA VAL A 83 13.78 1.17 2.75
C VAL A 83 13.89 0.23 3.95
N LYS A 84 14.51 -0.95 3.77
CA LYS A 84 14.75 -1.90 4.87
C LYS A 84 15.63 -1.30 5.97
N GLU A 85 16.73 -0.65 5.60
CA GLU A 85 17.66 0.00 6.53
C GLU A 85 16.99 1.12 7.32
N SER A 86 16.02 1.81 6.73
CA SER A 86 15.17 2.81 7.39
C SER A 86 14.08 2.20 8.28
N GLY A 87 14.04 0.87 8.45
CA GLY A 87 13.06 0.18 9.28
C GLY A 87 11.74 -0.12 8.56
N GLY A 88 11.63 0.15 7.26
CA GLY A 88 10.46 -0.21 6.45
C GLY A 88 10.34 -1.73 6.26
N ARG A 89 9.11 -2.22 6.24
CA ARG A 89 8.78 -3.65 6.12
C ARG A 89 7.84 -3.96 4.95
N LEU A 90 7.53 -2.95 4.13
CA LEU A 90 6.64 -3.03 2.97
C LEU A 90 7.30 -2.31 1.79
N ILE A 91 7.29 -2.97 0.63
CA ILE A 91 7.72 -2.42 -0.65
C ILE A 91 6.52 -2.39 -1.60
N VAL A 92 6.18 -1.19 -2.07
CA VAL A 92 5.13 -0.97 -3.07
C VAL A 92 5.75 -0.38 -4.33
N SER A 93 5.53 -1.02 -5.47
CA SER A 93 6.00 -0.55 -6.77
C SER A 93 4.85 -0.13 -7.66
N PRO A 94 5.05 0.75 -8.64
CA PRO A 94 4.00 1.11 -9.61
C PRO A 94 3.84 0.07 -10.74
N ASN A 95 4.81 -0.82 -10.90
CA ASN A 95 4.94 -1.78 -11.99
C ASN A 95 5.41 -3.15 -11.46
N THR A 96 5.37 -4.15 -12.33
CA THR A 96 6.01 -5.44 -12.11
C THR A 96 7.48 -5.33 -12.54
N ASN A 97 8.39 -5.46 -11.58
CA ASN A 97 9.82 -5.60 -11.80
C ASN A 97 10.31 -6.79 -10.95
N VAL A 98 10.66 -7.87 -11.64
CA VAL A 98 11.06 -9.15 -11.02
C VAL A 98 12.22 -8.96 -10.06
N GLU A 99 13.27 -8.20 -10.44
CA GLU A 99 14.44 -7.94 -9.59
C GLU A 99 14.05 -7.23 -8.27
N VAL A 100 13.15 -6.26 -8.33
CA VAL A 100 12.66 -5.55 -7.12
C VAL A 100 11.86 -6.50 -6.23
N ILE A 101 11.05 -7.38 -6.83
CA ILE A 101 10.23 -8.34 -6.09
C ILE A 101 11.11 -9.37 -5.41
N GLU A 102 12.05 -9.98 -6.13
CA GLU A 102 12.99 -10.97 -5.59
C GLU A 102 13.86 -10.39 -4.46
N GLU A 103 14.44 -9.20 -4.65
CA GLU A 103 15.20 -8.52 -3.58
C GLU A 103 14.32 -8.26 -2.35
N THR A 104 13.03 -7.89 -2.55
CA THR A 104 12.09 -7.67 -1.46
C THR A 104 11.82 -8.94 -0.68
N VAL A 105 11.61 -10.05 -1.38
CA VAL A 105 11.35 -11.38 -0.79
C VAL A 105 12.58 -11.87 -0.03
N ASP A 106 13.76 -11.78 -0.63
CA ASP A 106 15.03 -12.17 -0.01
C ASP A 106 15.36 -11.32 1.23
N ALA A 107 14.94 -10.06 1.20
CA ALA A 107 15.02 -9.17 2.36
C ALA A 107 14.03 -9.51 3.49
N GLY A 108 13.06 -10.41 3.25
CA GLY A 108 11.99 -10.78 4.19
C GLY A 108 10.90 -9.71 4.36
N LEU A 109 10.74 -8.82 3.36
CA LEU A 109 9.77 -7.73 3.37
C LEU A 109 8.49 -8.12 2.63
N VAL A 110 7.43 -7.36 2.86
CA VAL A 110 6.16 -7.49 2.12
C VAL A 110 6.32 -6.87 0.74
N ALA A 111 6.13 -7.67 -0.32
CA ALA A 111 6.18 -7.23 -1.72
C ALA A 111 4.77 -7.02 -2.27
N SER A 112 4.46 -5.78 -2.69
CA SER A 112 3.19 -5.41 -3.33
C SER A 112 3.46 -4.65 -4.64
N PRO A 113 3.88 -5.36 -5.71
CA PRO A 113 4.13 -4.77 -7.02
C PRO A 113 2.83 -4.35 -7.71
N GLY A 114 2.95 -3.31 -8.55
CA GLY A 114 1.91 -2.89 -9.46
C GLY A 114 1.79 -3.85 -10.64
N TYR A 115 0.56 -4.17 -11.04
CA TYR A 115 0.24 -4.95 -12.22
C TYR A 115 -0.98 -4.35 -12.92
N PHE A 116 -1.14 -4.65 -14.20
CA PHE A 116 -2.34 -4.28 -14.95
C PHE A 116 -2.87 -5.42 -15.82
N THR A 117 -1.99 -6.24 -16.38
CA THR A 117 -2.34 -7.41 -17.19
C THR A 117 -2.17 -8.70 -16.42
N PRO A 118 -2.84 -9.82 -16.85
CA PRO A 118 -2.57 -11.13 -16.26
C PRO A 118 -1.10 -11.56 -16.35
N SER A 119 -0.37 -11.20 -17.42
CA SER A 119 1.05 -11.51 -17.55
C SER A 119 1.85 -10.85 -16.43
N ASP A 120 1.66 -9.55 -16.20
CA ASP A 120 2.33 -8.84 -15.10
C ASP A 120 2.03 -9.51 -13.74
N ALA A 121 0.77 -9.90 -13.52
CA ALA A 121 0.36 -10.54 -12.27
C ALA A 121 1.05 -11.90 -12.06
N PHE A 122 1.14 -12.74 -13.09
CA PHE A 122 1.81 -14.04 -12.98
C PHE A 122 3.32 -13.89 -12.83
N ASP A 123 3.96 -12.98 -13.55
CA ASP A 123 5.39 -12.67 -13.38
C ASP A 123 5.69 -12.20 -11.94
N ALA A 124 4.82 -11.34 -11.40
CA ALA A 124 4.95 -10.88 -10.02
C ALA A 124 4.80 -12.03 -8.99
N LEU A 125 3.84 -12.93 -9.22
CA LEU A 125 3.62 -14.09 -8.33
C LEU A 125 4.75 -15.11 -8.42
N GLU A 126 5.30 -15.35 -9.60
CA GLU A 126 6.44 -16.24 -9.79
C GLU A 126 7.68 -15.70 -9.08
N ALA A 127 7.88 -14.37 -9.07
CA ALA A 127 8.93 -13.70 -8.31
C ALA A 127 8.67 -13.65 -6.79
N GLY A 128 7.52 -14.15 -6.30
CA GLY A 128 7.20 -14.26 -4.87
C GLY A 128 6.44 -13.08 -4.27
N ALA A 129 5.73 -12.27 -5.07
CA ALA A 129 4.94 -11.16 -4.56
C ALA A 129 3.96 -11.60 -3.46
N THR A 130 3.91 -10.85 -2.35
CA THR A 130 3.03 -11.11 -1.20
C THR A 130 1.59 -10.66 -1.48
N ALA A 131 1.42 -9.60 -2.24
CA ALA A 131 0.16 -9.05 -2.72
C ALA A 131 0.34 -8.44 -4.10
N LEU A 132 -0.76 -8.19 -4.79
CA LEU A 132 -0.77 -7.50 -6.08
C LEU A 132 -1.47 -6.15 -5.95
N LYS A 133 -0.94 -5.12 -6.62
CA LYS A 133 -1.52 -3.78 -6.69
C LYS A 133 -2.06 -3.56 -8.09
N LEU A 134 -3.40 -3.59 -8.26
CA LEU A 134 -4.02 -3.19 -9.53
C LEU A 134 -3.90 -1.67 -9.70
N PHE A 135 -3.07 -1.24 -10.65
CA PHE A 135 -2.73 0.17 -10.86
C PHE A 135 -2.42 0.48 -12.33
N PRO A 136 -2.92 1.59 -12.89
CA PRO A 136 -3.85 2.56 -12.28
C PRO A 136 -5.31 2.09 -12.36
N ALA A 137 -6.03 2.03 -11.24
CA ALA A 137 -7.39 1.51 -11.20
C ALA A 137 -8.40 2.43 -11.92
N GLU A 138 -8.05 3.70 -12.17
CA GLU A 138 -8.83 4.61 -13.01
C GLU A 138 -9.01 4.10 -14.45
N ALA A 139 -8.06 3.30 -14.95
CA ALA A 139 -8.10 2.66 -16.27
C ALA A 139 -8.74 1.28 -16.27
N ALA A 140 -9.15 0.77 -15.09
CA ALA A 140 -9.77 -0.53 -14.91
C ALA A 140 -11.24 -0.38 -14.44
N SER A 141 -11.87 -1.52 -14.15
CA SER A 141 -13.21 -1.56 -13.56
C SER A 141 -13.37 -2.79 -12.66
N PRO A 142 -14.38 -2.84 -11.78
CA PRO A 142 -14.72 -4.05 -11.03
C PRO A 142 -14.92 -5.27 -11.92
N ALA A 143 -15.44 -5.12 -13.14
CA ALA A 143 -15.59 -6.21 -14.10
C ALA A 143 -14.23 -6.77 -14.56
N VAL A 144 -13.22 -5.92 -14.76
CA VAL A 144 -11.84 -6.34 -15.08
C VAL A 144 -11.25 -7.13 -13.92
N LEU A 145 -11.35 -6.62 -12.68
CA LEU A 145 -10.87 -7.34 -11.50
C LEU A 145 -11.55 -8.72 -11.36
N LYS A 146 -12.88 -8.78 -11.52
CA LYS A 146 -13.63 -10.04 -11.44
C LYS A 146 -13.15 -11.07 -12.49
N ALA A 147 -12.86 -10.62 -13.70
CA ALA A 147 -12.31 -11.48 -14.75
C ALA A 147 -10.90 -11.98 -14.40
N GLN A 148 -10.03 -11.11 -13.89
CA GLN A 148 -8.69 -11.48 -13.45
C GLN A 148 -8.73 -12.44 -12.24
N ARG A 149 -9.64 -12.24 -11.29
CA ARG A 149 -9.85 -13.16 -10.16
C ARG A 149 -10.25 -14.57 -10.55
N ALA A 150 -10.82 -14.79 -11.73
CA ALA A 150 -11.15 -16.12 -12.21
C ALA A 150 -9.90 -16.99 -12.49
N VAL A 151 -8.73 -16.35 -12.70
CA VAL A 151 -7.48 -17.05 -13.05
C VAL A 151 -6.37 -16.84 -12.00
N LEU A 152 -6.44 -15.77 -11.19
CA LEU A 152 -5.45 -15.49 -10.15
C LEU A 152 -5.74 -16.30 -8.87
N PRO A 153 -4.70 -16.70 -8.10
CA PRO A 153 -4.86 -17.40 -6.83
C PRO A 153 -5.75 -16.61 -5.86
N LYS A 154 -6.63 -17.32 -5.16
CA LYS A 154 -7.63 -16.68 -4.26
C LYS A 154 -7.04 -16.15 -2.96
N ASP A 155 -5.95 -16.74 -2.53
CA ASP A 155 -5.22 -16.44 -1.29
C ASP A 155 -4.27 -15.24 -1.42
N VAL A 156 -4.00 -14.79 -2.66
CA VAL A 156 -3.18 -13.58 -2.89
C VAL A 156 -4.05 -12.33 -2.78
N PRO A 157 -3.75 -11.40 -1.85
CA PRO A 157 -4.46 -10.13 -1.76
C PRO A 157 -4.28 -9.27 -3.02
N ILE A 158 -5.37 -8.68 -3.54
CA ILE A 158 -5.33 -7.65 -4.58
C ILE A 158 -5.78 -6.32 -3.99
N LEU A 159 -4.90 -5.32 -4.07
CA LEU A 159 -5.13 -3.96 -3.61
C LEU A 159 -5.47 -3.07 -4.81
N ILE A 160 -6.57 -2.31 -4.71
CA ILE A 160 -7.02 -1.39 -5.75
C ILE A 160 -6.41 -0.02 -5.50
N VAL A 161 -5.67 0.52 -6.46
CA VAL A 161 -4.93 1.77 -6.28
C VAL A 161 -5.12 2.69 -7.48
N GLY A 162 -5.57 3.92 -7.22
CA GLY A 162 -5.81 4.95 -8.22
C GLY A 162 -7.29 5.33 -8.30
N GLY A 163 -7.63 6.62 -8.13
CA GLY A 163 -8.98 7.16 -8.27
C GLY A 163 -10.02 6.67 -7.26
N VAL A 164 -9.62 5.89 -6.26
CA VAL A 164 -10.53 5.33 -5.25
C VAL A 164 -11.11 6.43 -4.37
N LYS A 165 -12.44 6.39 -4.15
CA LYS A 165 -13.18 7.31 -3.28
C LYS A 165 -13.93 6.54 -2.19
N PRO A 166 -14.30 7.19 -1.06
CA PRO A 166 -15.03 6.52 0.03
C PRO A 166 -16.34 5.85 -0.39
N ASP A 167 -17.01 6.40 -1.38
CA ASP A 167 -18.31 5.91 -1.92
C ASP A 167 -18.15 4.92 -3.09
N SER A 168 -16.91 4.61 -3.51
CA SER A 168 -16.65 3.72 -4.65
C SER A 168 -16.07 2.35 -4.27
N LEU A 169 -15.96 2.02 -2.99
CA LEU A 169 -15.29 0.80 -2.52
C LEU A 169 -16.11 -0.47 -2.76
N ARG A 170 -17.41 -0.42 -2.53
CA ARG A 170 -18.29 -1.60 -2.53
C ARG A 170 -18.24 -2.40 -3.84
N PRO A 171 -18.34 -1.82 -5.04
CA PRO A 171 -18.26 -2.58 -6.28
C PRO A 171 -16.94 -3.34 -6.46
N TRP A 172 -15.82 -2.79 -5.97
CA TRP A 172 -14.54 -3.45 -6.01
C TRP A 172 -14.44 -4.61 -5.01
N ILE A 173 -15.00 -4.44 -3.80
CA ILE A 173 -15.09 -5.51 -2.79
C ILE A 173 -15.89 -6.68 -3.35
N ASP A 174 -17.05 -6.42 -3.95
CA ASP A 174 -17.91 -7.43 -4.56
C ASP A 174 -17.26 -8.14 -5.76
N ALA A 175 -16.30 -7.47 -6.41
CA ALA A 175 -15.49 -8.04 -7.49
C ALA A 175 -14.27 -8.84 -7.00
N GLY A 176 -13.98 -8.83 -5.69
CA GLY A 176 -12.90 -9.61 -5.08
C GLY A 176 -11.64 -8.81 -4.72
N ALA A 177 -11.74 -7.50 -4.54
CA ALA A 177 -10.68 -6.70 -3.94
C ALA A 177 -10.48 -7.05 -2.46
N ASN A 178 -9.23 -7.13 -2.00
CA ASN A 178 -8.88 -7.37 -0.60
C ASN A 178 -8.50 -6.10 0.15
N GLY A 179 -8.32 -4.98 -0.55
CA GLY A 179 -8.00 -3.71 0.06
C GLY A 179 -7.80 -2.60 -0.95
N PHE A 180 -7.45 -1.41 -0.46
CA PHE A 180 -7.37 -0.21 -1.27
C PHE A 180 -6.16 0.64 -0.87
N GLY A 181 -5.42 1.14 -1.87
CA GLY A 181 -4.39 2.15 -1.66
C GLY A 181 -4.94 3.56 -1.91
N LEU A 182 -4.80 4.42 -0.92
CA LEU A 182 -5.41 5.74 -0.84
C LEU A 182 -4.32 6.82 -1.01
N GLY A 183 -4.26 7.43 -2.17
CA GLY A 183 -3.30 8.50 -2.49
C GLY A 183 -3.87 9.90 -2.26
N GLY A 184 -3.95 10.72 -3.32
CA GLY A 184 -4.34 12.13 -3.25
C GLY A 184 -5.73 12.42 -2.67
N GLY A 185 -6.63 11.43 -2.65
CA GLY A 185 -7.92 11.54 -1.97
C GLY A 185 -7.81 11.50 -0.45
N LEU A 186 -6.74 10.91 0.10
CA LEU A 186 -6.45 10.84 1.53
C LEU A 186 -5.52 11.97 1.97
N TYR A 187 -4.39 12.13 1.31
CA TYR A 187 -3.32 13.05 1.71
C TYR A 187 -2.77 13.82 0.52
N GLN A 188 -2.52 15.10 0.73
CA GLN A 188 -1.79 15.99 -0.17
C GLN A 188 -0.69 16.75 0.60
N PRO A 189 0.45 17.10 -0.05
CA PRO A 189 1.51 17.86 0.59
C PRO A 189 1.01 19.12 1.30
N GLY A 190 1.41 19.33 2.55
CA GLY A 190 0.97 20.45 3.37
C GLY A 190 -0.43 20.30 4.00
N GLN A 191 -1.11 19.17 3.79
CA GLN A 191 -2.39 18.89 4.43
C GLN A 191 -2.23 18.71 5.94
N SER A 192 -3.13 19.29 6.73
CA SER A 192 -3.08 19.17 8.19
C SER A 192 -3.40 17.74 8.68
N PRO A 193 -2.89 17.34 9.86
CA PRO A 193 -3.27 16.07 10.49
C PRO A 193 -4.78 15.94 10.72
N ALA A 194 -5.46 17.03 11.10
CA ALA A 194 -6.91 17.02 11.32
C ALA A 194 -7.69 16.73 10.04
N GLU A 195 -7.33 17.36 8.93
CA GLU A 195 -7.94 17.09 7.62
C GLU A 195 -7.63 15.66 7.15
N THR A 196 -6.41 15.17 7.38
CA THR A 196 -6.02 13.79 7.05
C THR A 196 -6.87 12.79 7.85
N LEU A 197 -7.09 13.04 9.14
CA LEU A 197 -7.93 12.20 9.99
C LEU A 197 -9.38 12.16 9.51
N GLU A 198 -9.95 13.32 9.15
CA GLU A 198 -11.32 13.40 8.62
C GLU A 198 -11.47 12.57 7.34
N LYS A 199 -10.58 12.75 6.37
CA LYS A 199 -10.58 11.98 5.11
C LYS A 199 -10.37 10.49 5.37
N ALA A 200 -9.42 10.12 6.24
CA ALA A 200 -9.17 8.72 6.59
C ALA A 200 -10.41 8.05 7.22
N ARG A 201 -11.10 8.73 8.12
CA ARG A 201 -12.36 8.25 8.71
C ARG A 201 -13.47 8.06 7.68
N ALA A 202 -13.55 8.94 6.67
CA ALA A 202 -14.52 8.79 5.58
C ALA A 202 -14.26 7.50 4.79
N TYR A 203 -13.00 7.17 4.48
CA TYR A 203 -12.66 5.90 3.82
C TYR A 203 -12.95 4.68 4.70
N VAL A 204 -12.62 4.74 6.00
CA VAL A 204 -12.94 3.65 6.94
C VAL A 204 -14.45 3.43 7.05
N ALA A 205 -15.24 4.50 7.05
CA ALA A 205 -16.71 4.41 7.02
C ALA A 205 -17.22 3.80 5.71
N GLY A 206 -16.64 4.16 4.57
CA GLY A 206 -16.98 3.63 3.26
C GLY A 206 -16.79 2.11 3.10
N LEU A 207 -15.94 1.48 3.91
CA LEU A 207 -15.79 0.01 3.92
C LEU A 207 -17.04 -0.73 4.41
N LYS A 208 -17.91 -0.04 5.16
CA LYS A 208 -19.13 -0.61 5.77
C LYS A 208 -20.42 -0.26 5.00
N ALA A 209 -20.30 0.58 3.96
CA ALA A 209 -21.43 1.06 3.17
C ALA A 209 -21.92 0.05 2.13
#